data_dfcaeb916ed908518e1fba3464501217
#
_entry.id   dfcaeb916ed908518e1fba3464501217
#
_cell.length_a   1.000
_cell.length_b   1.000
_cell.length_c   1.000
_cell.angle_alpha   90.00
_cell.angle_beta   90.00
_cell.angle_gamma   90.00
#
_symmetry.space_group_name_H-M   'P 1'
#
loop_
_entity.id
_entity.type
_entity.pdbx_description
1 polymer ?
#
loop_
_entity_poly.entity_id
_entity_poly.type
_entity_poly.pdbx_seq_one_letter_code
_entity_poly.pdbx_strand_id
1 'polypeptide(L)'
;MALPIPAPPDTPHQRLRFAREQAGFARASDAARAIGIEEPTYLGHENGSRGLSRAAARYARFFGVSLDWLIDGRGELSLAGGEARFSTTVEATAAGPEAPLPVPPRNAEVGGPARFGARIPAYGQAVGGRDGEFILNGNRIVDILAPPSLQGVPDAYAVYVVGDSMEPRYFAGEAVFVNPRVPVRVGDFVVAQIAAHEGEPPFAYVKRYLGQNDKSIRLEQLNPPKKLTFAADRVVSIHRIVMSGEG
;
A
#
# COMPACT_ATOMS: atom_id res chain seq x y z
N MET A 1 -37.64 7.76 -14.59
CA MET A 1 -38.13 6.73 -13.66
C MET A 1 -36.92 5.89 -13.30
N ALA A 2 -36.29 6.17 -12.19
CA ALA A 2 -35.11 5.44 -11.73
C ALA A 2 -35.57 4.08 -11.20
N LEU A 3 -34.95 2.99 -11.70
CA LEU A 3 -35.22 1.65 -11.19
C LEU A 3 -34.69 1.56 -9.74
N PRO A 4 -35.40 0.91 -8.82
CA PRO A 4 -34.93 0.75 -7.45
C PRO A 4 -33.63 0.00 -7.43
N ILE A 5 -32.61 0.53 -6.77
CA ILE A 5 -31.33 -0.15 -6.52
C ILE A 5 -31.65 -1.40 -5.70
N PRO A 6 -31.31 -2.60 -6.18
CA PRO A 6 -31.53 -3.82 -5.40
C PRO A 6 -30.78 -3.74 -4.08
N ALA A 7 -31.38 -4.30 -3.02
CA ALA A 7 -30.72 -4.38 -1.71
C ALA A 7 -29.32 -5.01 -1.85
N PRO A 8 -28.31 -4.51 -1.10
CA PRO A 8 -26.96 -5.03 -1.20
C PRO A 8 -26.95 -6.52 -0.84
N PRO A 9 -26.17 -7.35 -1.56
CA PRO A 9 -26.05 -8.76 -1.25
C PRO A 9 -25.54 -9.02 0.18
N ASP A 10 -25.98 -10.10 0.81
CA ASP A 10 -25.76 -10.36 2.24
C ASP A 10 -24.31 -10.66 2.62
N THR A 11 -23.50 -11.21 1.68
CA THR A 11 -22.14 -11.59 1.97
C THR A 11 -21.09 -10.76 1.23
N PRO A 12 -19.87 -10.59 1.79
CA PRO A 12 -18.77 -9.88 1.11
C PRO A 12 -18.46 -10.43 -0.28
N HIS A 13 -18.56 -11.74 -0.48
CA HIS A 13 -18.29 -12.41 -1.75
C HIS A 13 -19.33 -12.03 -2.81
N GLN A 14 -20.60 -12.03 -2.43
CA GLN A 14 -21.69 -11.61 -3.32
C GLN A 14 -21.60 -10.11 -3.64
N ARG A 15 -21.19 -9.29 -2.66
CA ARG A 15 -20.94 -7.85 -2.90
C ARG A 15 -19.77 -7.62 -3.86
N LEU A 16 -18.71 -8.44 -3.76
CA LEU A 16 -17.61 -8.39 -4.71
C LEU A 16 -18.08 -8.70 -6.14
N ARG A 17 -18.86 -9.77 -6.29
CA ARG A 17 -19.45 -10.13 -7.58
C ARG A 17 -20.36 -9.02 -8.12
N PHE A 18 -21.21 -8.46 -7.27
CA PHE A 18 -22.08 -7.35 -7.64
C PHE A 18 -21.27 -6.12 -8.09
N ALA A 19 -20.22 -5.74 -7.35
CA ALA A 19 -19.35 -4.63 -7.72
C ALA A 19 -18.67 -4.85 -9.08
N ARG A 20 -18.22 -6.06 -9.36
CA ARG A 20 -17.67 -6.46 -10.67
C ARG A 20 -18.67 -6.26 -11.81
N GLU A 21 -19.90 -6.76 -11.61
CA GLU A 21 -20.95 -6.67 -12.62
C GLU A 21 -21.37 -5.22 -12.88
N GLN A 22 -21.47 -4.39 -11.82
CA GLN A 22 -21.74 -2.96 -11.93
C GLN A 22 -20.62 -2.18 -12.61
N ALA A 23 -19.38 -2.62 -12.46
CA ALA A 23 -18.21 -2.07 -13.16
C ALA A 23 -18.08 -2.53 -14.63
N GLY A 24 -19.07 -3.29 -15.14
CA GLY A 24 -19.15 -3.71 -16.54
C GLY A 24 -18.36 -4.99 -16.88
N PHE A 25 -17.78 -5.68 -15.90
CA PHE A 25 -17.08 -6.92 -16.14
C PHE A 25 -18.04 -8.13 -16.09
N ALA A 26 -18.44 -8.65 -17.25
CA ALA A 26 -19.32 -9.81 -17.32
C ALA A 26 -18.69 -11.09 -16.77
N ARG A 27 -17.37 -11.26 -16.93
CA ARG A 27 -16.63 -12.45 -16.49
C ARG A 27 -15.64 -12.12 -15.38
N ALA A 28 -15.50 -13.03 -14.43
CA ALA A 28 -14.52 -12.92 -13.34
C ALA A 28 -13.08 -12.90 -13.87
N SER A 29 -12.77 -13.64 -14.93
CA SER A 29 -11.47 -13.65 -15.60
C SER A 29 -11.05 -12.29 -16.17
N ASP A 30 -12.00 -11.53 -16.70
CA ASP A 30 -11.72 -10.21 -17.27
C ASP A 30 -11.41 -9.20 -16.17
N ALA A 31 -12.16 -9.26 -15.07
CA ALA A 31 -11.90 -8.44 -13.87
C ALA A 31 -10.55 -8.82 -13.25
N ALA A 32 -10.26 -10.11 -13.07
CA ALA A 32 -8.98 -10.58 -12.52
C ALA A 32 -7.79 -10.06 -13.34
N ARG A 33 -7.88 -10.14 -14.67
CA ARG A 33 -6.86 -9.63 -15.59
C ARG A 33 -6.70 -8.12 -15.47
N ALA A 34 -7.80 -7.38 -15.42
CA ALA A 34 -7.79 -5.91 -15.31
C ALA A 34 -7.21 -5.44 -13.97
N ILE A 35 -7.48 -6.17 -12.89
CA ILE A 35 -6.92 -5.90 -11.55
C ILE A 35 -5.44 -6.35 -11.44
N GLY A 36 -4.99 -7.25 -12.33
CA GLY A 36 -3.66 -7.85 -12.27
C GLY A 36 -3.54 -8.92 -11.16
N ILE A 37 -4.56 -9.77 -11.03
CA ILE A 37 -4.62 -10.90 -10.08
C ILE A 37 -4.84 -12.20 -10.86
N GLU A 38 -4.27 -13.28 -10.37
CA GLU A 38 -4.51 -14.62 -10.90
C GLU A 38 -6.01 -14.99 -10.83
N GLU A 39 -6.58 -15.45 -11.96
CA GLU A 39 -7.99 -15.80 -12.05
C GLU A 39 -8.47 -16.76 -10.96
N PRO A 40 -7.74 -17.86 -10.62
CA PRO A 40 -8.15 -18.75 -9.54
C PRO A 40 -8.21 -18.08 -8.17
N THR A 41 -7.37 -17.07 -7.94
CA THR A 41 -7.38 -16.30 -6.70
C THR A 41 -8.59 -15.40 -6.63
N TYR A 42 -8.88 -14.67 -7.71
CA TYR A 42 -10.07 -13.83 -7.79
C TYR A 42 -11.36 -14.62 -7.64
N LEU A 43 -11.48 -15.73 -8.38
CA LEU A 43 -12.63 -16.65 -8.28
C LEU A 43 -12.79 -17.21 -6.85
N GLY A 44 -11.68 -17.54 -6.18
CA GLY A 44 -11.71 -17.98 -4.79
C GLY A 44 -12.29 -16.93 -3.83
N HIS A 45 -12.03 -15.66 -4.08
CA HIS A 45 -12.62 -14.56 -3.32
C HIS A 45 -14.10 -14.34 -3.66
N GLU A 46 -14.47 -14.45 -4.93
CA GLU A 46 -15.85 -14.21 -5.39
C GLU A 46 -16.82 -15.34 -5.01
N ASN A 47 -16.33 -16.58 -4.92
CA ASN A 47 -17.14 -17.75 -4.54
C ASN A 47 -17.07 -18.08 -3.03
N GLY A 48 -16.27 -17.33 -2.25
CA GLY A 48 -16.17 -17.51 -0.81
C GLY A 48 -15.24 -18.63 -0.34
N SER A 49 -14.55 -19.32 -1.25
CA SER A 49 -13.57 -20.36 -0.88
C SER A 49 -12.29 -19.78 -0.26
N ARG A 50 -12.07 -18.48 -0.46
CA ARG A 50 -10.97 -17.70 0.15
C ARG A 50 -11.52 -16.45 0.84
N GLY A 51 -10.94 -16.11 1.99
CA GLY A 51 -11.30 -14.89 2.73
C GLY A 51 -10.97 -13.63 1.95
N LEU A 52 -11.89 -12.66 1.94
CA LEU A 52 -11.79 -11.42 1.17
C LEU A 52 -10.97 -10.33 1.87
N SER A 53 -10.82 -10.40 3.20
CA SER A 53 -10.35 -9.30 4.06
C SER A 53 -9.05 -8.64 3.59
N ARG A 54 -8.07 -9.44 3.16
CA ARG A 54 -6.77 -8.92 2.68
C ARG A 54 -6.81 -8.26 1.31
N ALA A 55 -7.74 -8.68 0.46
CA ALA A 55 -7.88 -8.17 -0.90
C ALA A 55 -8.97 -7.11 -1.04
N ALA A 56 -9.80 -6.92 -0.01
CA ALA A 56 -10.98 -6.09 -0.05
C ALA A 56 -10.69 -4.63 -0.41
N ALA A 57 -9.65 -4.03 0.18
CA ALA A 57 -9.27 -2.64 -0.11
C ALA A 57 -8.86 -2.45 -1.59
N ARG A 58 -8.18 -3.44 -2.18
CA ARG A 58 -7.81 -3.42 -3.60
C ARG A 58 -9.03 -3.50 -4.49
N TYR A 59 -9.98 -4.38 -4.16
CA TYR A 59 -11.23 -4.53 -4.91
C TYR A 59 -12.13 -3.31 -4.77
N ALA A 60 -12.27 -2.77 -3.54
CA ALA A 60 -13.05 -1.57 -3.28
C ALA A 60 -12.56 -0.39 -4.13
N ARG A 61 -11.25 -0.16 -4.15
CA ARG A 61 -10.62 0.89 -4.95
C ARG A 61 -10.81 0.66 -6.46
N PHE A 62 -10.60 -0.57 -6.92
CA PHE A 62 -10.69 -0.89 -8.34
C PHE A 62 -12.12 -0.75 -8.89
N PHE A 63 -13.11 -1.25 -8.16
CA PHE A 63 -14.51 -1.18 -8.54
C PHE A 63 -15.21 0.11 -8.14
N GLY A 64 -14.51 1.04 -7.45
CA GLY A 64 -15.07 2.32 -7.03
C GLY A 64 -16.17 2.21 -5.96
N VAL A 65 -16.07 1.21 -5.08
CA VAL A 65 -17.01 1.00 -3.97
C VAL A 65 -16.33 1.27 -2.63
N SER A 66 -17.11 1.58 -1.57
CA SER A 66 -16.51 1.76 -0.25
C SER A 66 -16.08 0.41 0.35
N LEU A 67 -15.00 0.42 1.14
CA LEU A 67 -14.51 -0.79 1.82
C LEU A 67 -15.54 -1.32 2.82
N ASP A 68 -16.19 -0.42 3.57
CA ASP A 68 -17.23 -0.76 4.56
C ASP A 68 -18.44 -1.40 3.89
N TRP A 69 -18.83 -0.89 2.71
CA TRP A 69 -19.87 -1.52 1.93
C TRP A 69 -19.46 -2.91 1.44
N LEU A 70 -18.25 -3.06 0.96
CA LEU A 70 -17.78 -4.35 0.44
C LEU A 70 -17.68 -5.43 1.55
N ILE A 71 -17.21 -5.07 2.74
CA ILE A 71 -16.99 -6.01 3.86
C ILE A 71 -18.26 -6.19 4.69
N ASP A 72 -18.90 -5.10 5.12
CA ASP A 72 -19.97 -5.12 6.11
C ASP A 72 -21.36 -4.85 5.51
N GLY A 73 -21.45 -4.41 4.26
CA GLY A 73 -22.68 -3.98 3.61
C GLY A 73 -23.19 -2.64 4.12
N ARG A 74 -22.36 -1.87 4.83
CA ARG A 74 -22.69 -0.57 5.39
C ARG A 74 -22.22 0.55 4.46
N GLY A 75 -23.04 1.61 4.33
CA GLY A 75 -22.73 2.75 3.47
C GLY A 75 -23.33 2.66 2.07
N GLU A 76 -23.12 3.70 1.28
CA GLU A 76 -23.66 3.79 -0.08
C GLU A 76 -22.73 3.13 -1.09
N LEU A 77 -23.30 2.50 -2.10
CA LEU A 77 -22.61 2.02 -3.29
C LEU A 77 -22.22 3.25 -4.13
N SER A 78 -21.03 3.81 -3.88
CA SER A 78 -20.49 4.90 -4.69
C SER A 78 -19.80 4.29 -5.91
N LEU A 79 -20.49 4.20 -7.03
CA LEU A 79 -19.89 3.95 -8.33
C LEU A 79 -19.24 5.27 -8.79
N ALA A 80 -17.99 5.48 -8.45
CA ALA A 80 -17.30 6.72 -8.68
C ALA A 80 -16.89 6.90 -10.15
N GLY A 81 -17.71 7.64 -10.84
CA GLY A 81 -17.33 8.47 -11.97
C GLY A 81 -17.91 9.86 -11.71
N GLY A 82 -17.29 10.65 -10.83
CA GLY A 82 -17.78 11.98 -10.55
C GLY A 82 -17.35 12.50 -9.18
N GLU A 83 -16.80 13.68 -9.19
CA GLU A 83 -16.31 14.53 -8.11
C GLU A 83 -16.96 14.28 -6.73
N ALA A 84 -16.12 14.03 -5.73
CA ALA A 84 -16.53 13.96 -4.33
C ALA A 84 -17.14 15.30 -3.88
N ARG A 85 -18.43 15.38 -3.84
CA ARG A 85 -19.15 16.43 -3.12
C ARG A 85 -19.40 15.94 -1.71
N PHE A 86 -18.66 16.46 -0.76
CA PHE A 86 -18.98 16.36 0.64
C PHE A 86 -20.26 17.13 0.91
N SER A 87 -21.40 16.46 0.96
CA SER A 87 -22.64 17.00 1.55
C SER A 87 -22.68 16.54 3.00
N THR A 88 -22.26 17.42 3.89
CA THR A 88 -22.51 17.27 5.32
C THR A 88 -23.95 17.70 5.58
N THR A 89 -24.89 16.75 5.55
CA THR A 89 -26.21 16.96 6.15
C THR A 89 -26.19 16.32 7.52
N VAL A 90 -25.90 17.12 8.53
CA VAL A 90 -26.06 16.73 9.93
C VAL A 90 -27.52 17.01 10.27
N GLU A 91 -28.33 15.97 10.38
CA GLU A 91 -29.64 16.06 11.00
C GLU A 91 -29.47 16.35 12.50
N ALA A 92 -29.79 17.55 12.90
CA ALA A 92 -29.75 17.98 14.29
C ALA A 92 -30.87 17.36 15.07
N THR A 93 -30.58 16.31 15.85
CA THR A 93 -31.47 15.89 16.94
C THR A 93 -31.29 16.86 18.10
N ALA A 94 -32.35 17.57 18.47
CA ALA A 94 -32.38 18.54 19.55
C ALA A 94 -32.10 17.87 20.89
N ALA A 95 -30.90 18.07 21.43
CA ALA A 95 -30.59 17.93 22.85
C ALA A 95 -30.28 19.34 23.40
N GLY A 96 -30.78 19.62 24.61
CA GLY A 96 -30.79 20.93 25.24
C GLY A 96 -29.43 21.62 25.41
N PRO A 97 -29.38 22.83 25.99
CA PRO A 97 -28.21 23.69 25.92
C PRO A 97 -27.04 23.14 26.72
N GLU A 98 -26.15 22.45 26.02
CA GLU A 98 -24.85 22.08 26.54
C GLU A 98 -23.94 23.30 26.42
N ALA A 99 -23.21 23.63 27.51
CA ALA A 99 -22.31 24.77 27.57
C ALA A 99 -21.29 24.70 26.42
N PRO A 100 -20.99 25.81 25.73
CA PRO A 100 -20.05 25.79 24.61
C PRO A 100 -18.66 25.32 25.09
N LEU A 101 -18.16 24.25 24.46
CA LEU A 101 -16.77 23.81 24.66
C LEU A 101 -15.82 24.97 24.35
N PRO A 102 -14.73 25.15 25.12
CA PRO A 102 -13.79 26.23 24.88
C PRO A 102 -13.20 26.08 23.46
N VAL A 103 -13.49 27.05 22.62
CA VAL A 103 -12.92 27.15 21.27
C VAL A 103 -11.41 27.38 21.46
N PRO A 104 -10.53 26.51 20.93
CA PRO A 104 -9.11 26.76 21.00
C PRO A 104 -8.77 28.11 20.34
N PRO A 105 -7.79 28.87 20.88
CA PRO A 105 -7.45 30.18 20.36
C PRO A 105 -7.12 30.09 18.88
N ARG A 106 -7.68 30.97 18.07
CA ARG A 106 -7.48 31.04 16.59
C ARG A 106 -6.08 31.54 16.17
N ASN A 107 -5.03 31.21 16.92
CA ASN A 107 -3.67 31.66 16.66
C ASN A 107 -2.80 30.58 16.04
N ALA A 108 -3.37 29.48 15.57
CA ALA A 108 -2.66 28.70 14.60
C ALA A 108 -2.69 29.51 13.29
N GLU A 109 -1.69 30.32 13.05
CA GLU A 109 -1.37 30.75 11.72
C GLU A 109 -1.17 29.46 10.91
N VAL A 110 -2.19 29.06 10.18
CA VAL A 110 -2.04 28.05 9.14
C VAL A 110 -1.04 28.67 8.18
N GLY A 111 0.20 28.20 8.27
CA GLY A 111 1.29 28.68 7.42
C GLY A 111 0.81 28.76 5.97
N GLY A 112 1.30 29.77 5.25
CA GLY A 112 0.87 30.09 3.88
C GLY A 112 0.80 28.86 2.97
N PRO A 113 0.28 29.00 1.76
CA PRO A 113 -0.09 27.88 0.89
C PRO A 113 1.01 26.82 0.86
N ALA A 114 0.65 25.60 1.22
CA ALA A 114 1.57 24.48 1.26
C ALA A 114 2.33 24.45 -0.05
N ARG A 115 3.62 24.78 -0.02
CA ARG A 115 4.49 24.58 -1.19
C ARG A 115 4.35 23.10 -1.50
N PHE A 116 3.85 22.78 -2.68
CA PHE A 116 3.80 21.40 -3.14
C PHE A 116 5.18 20.80 -2.92
N GLY A 117 5.30 19.88 -1.97
CA GLY A 117 6.58 19.31 -1.55
C GLY A 117 7.29 18.63 -2.71
N ALA A 118 8.60 18.49 -2.62
CA ALA A 118 9.39 17.76 -3.59
C ALA A 118 8.77 16.38 -3.82
N ARG A 119 8.80 15.90 -5.06
CA ARG A 119 8.37 14.55 -5.40
C ARG A 119 9.58 13.64 -5.49
N ILE A 120 9.42 12.41 -5.06
CA ILE A 120 10.42 11.35 -5.17
C ILE A 120 9.86 10.19 -5.98
N PRO A 121 10.71 9.47 -6.74
CA PRO A 121 10.27 8.32 -7.50
C PRO A 121 9.82 7.20 -6.58
N ALA A 122 8.70 6.58 -6.89
CA ALA A 122 8.24 5.34 -6.27
C ALA A 122 8.39 4.18 -7.25
N TYR A 123 8.98 3.11 -6.76
CA TYR A 123 9.24 1.90 -7.50
C TYR A 123 8.31 0.79 -7.02
N GLY A 124 7.81 -0.02 -7.96
CA GLY A 124 7.07 -1.24 -7.65
C GLY A 124 7.97 -2.45 -7.61
N GLN A 125 7.46 -3.48 -7.00
CA GLN A 125 8.07 -4.80 -7.06
C GLN A 125 7.60 -5.52 -8.32
N ALA A 126 8.53 -5.93 -9.18
CA ALA A 126 8.18 -6.61 -10.41
C ALA A 126 7.78 -8.08 -10.21
N VAL A 127 8.33 -8.79 -9.23
CA VAL A 127 8.00 -10.19 -8.87
C VAL A 127 8.38 -10.45 -7.43
N GLY A 128 7.49 -11.06 -6.63
CA GLY A 128 7.81 -11.59 -5.32
C GLY A 128 8.46 -12.96 -5.46
N GLY A 129 9.74 -13.09 -5.17
CA GLY A 129 10.42 -14.37 -5.06
C GLY A 129 10.13 -15.07 -3.71
N ARG A 130 10.72 -16.28 -3.51
CA ARG A 130 10.51 -17.11 -2.30
C ARG A 130 10.87 -16.40 -0.99
N ASP A 131 11.82 -15.46 -1.03
CA ASP A 131 12.30 -14.69 0.12
C ASP A 131 11.84 -13.23 0.06
N GLY A 132 10.80 -12.92 -0.76
CA GLY A 132 10.30 -11.56 -0.96
C GLY A 132 11.31 -10.68 -1.69
N GLU A 133 12.20 -11.29 -2.50
CA GLU A 133 13.07 -10.56 -3.41
C GLU A 133 12.27 -9.97 -4.57
N PHE A 134 12.73 -8.83 -5.03
CA PHE A 134 12.16 -8.15 -6.20
C PHE A 134 13.26 -7.48 -7.01
N ILE A 135 13.01 -7.25 -8.28
CA ILE A 135 13.96 -6.53 -9.13
C ILE A 135 13.63 -5.04 -9.07
N LEU A 136 14.57 -4.26 -8.54
CA LEU A 136 14.52 -2.80 -8.62
C LEU A 136 15.05 -2.36 -9.99
N ASN A 137 14.33 -2.73 -11.06
CA ASN A 137 14.78 -2.55 -12.45
C ASN A 137 14.58 -1.12 -13.00
N GLY A 138 14.44 -0.13 -12.11
CA GLY A 138 14.25 1.26 -12.51
C GLY A 138 12.85 1.57 -13.07
N ASN A 139 11.92 0.64 -13.06
CA ASN A 139 10.53 0.91 -13.43
C ASN A 139 9.89 1.82 -12.38
N ARG A 140 10.10 3.11 -12.57
CA ARG A 140 9.40 4.18 -11.85
C ARG A 140 7.92 4.07 -12.17
N ILE A 141 7.10 3.76 -11.16
CA ILE A 141 5.66 3.63 -11.32
C ILE A 141 5.02 5.02 -11.32
N VAL A 142 5.38 5.84 -10.33
CA VAL A 142 4.77 7.14 -10.08
C VAL A 142 5.72 8.00 -9.25
N ASP A 143 5.53 9.32 -9.30
CA ASP A 143 6.13 10.24 -8.35
C ASP A 143 5.17 10.55 -7.22
N ILE A 144 5.57 10.24 -6.01
CA ILE A 144 4.82 10.54 -4.80
C ILE A 144 5.41 11.74 -4.06
N LEU A 145 4.60 12.36 -3.22
CA LEU A 145 5.07 13.47 -2.39
C LEU A 145 6.12 12.97 -1.41
N ALA A 146 7.27 13.64 -1.40
CA ALA A 146 8.30 13.35 -0.40
C ALA A 146 7.80 13.77 0.98
N PRO A 147 7.88 12.89 1.98
CA PRO A 147 7.64 13.31 3.37
C PRO A 147 8.63 14.40 3.78
N PRO A 148 8.30 15.24 4.76
CA PRO A 148 9.15 16.36 5.18
C PRO A 148 10.60 15.97 5.45
N SER A 149 10.84 14.78 5.99
CA SER A 149 12.19 14.25 6.29
C SER A 149 13.02 13.90 5.05
N LEU A 150 12.39 13.80 3.88
CA LEU A 150 13.05 13.46 2.61
C LEU A 150 13.04 14.62 1.60
N GLN A 151 12.45 15.75 1.95
CA GLN A 151 12.48 16.93 1.09
C GLN A 151 13.92 17.42 0.93
N GLY A 152 14.39 17.51 -0.33
CA GLY A 152 15.75 17.91 -0.65
C GLY A 152 16.85 16.86 -0.39
N VAL A 153 16.48 15.64 -0.01
CA VAL A 153 17.44 14.53 0.09
C VAL A 153 17.72 13.99 -1.31
N PRO A 154 18.97 14.06 -1.79
CA PRO A 154 19.31 13.51 -3.10
C PRO A 154 19.09 12.00 -3.13
N ASP A 155 18.60 11.50 -4.27
CA ASP A 155 18.39 10.09 -4.54
C ASP A 155 17.41 9.40 -3.58
N ALA A 156 16.61 10.16 -2.80
CA ALA A 156 15.52 9.61 -2.01
C ALA A 156 14.48 8.95 -2.92
N TYR A 157 13.94 7.84 -2.48
CA TYR A 157 12.95 7.10 -3.24
C TYR A 157 11.96 6.37 -2.33
N ALA A 158 10.91 5.83 -2.91
CA ALA A 158 10.00 4.94 -2.22
C ALA A 158 9.88 3.60 -2.94
N VAL A 159 9.47 2.59 -2.19
CA VAL A 159 9.18 1.24 -2.72
C VAL A 159 7.84 0.79 -2.16
N TYR A 160 6.96 0.29 -3.02
CA TYR A 160 5.74 -0.37 -2.58
C TYR A 160 6.04 -1.79 -2.11
N VAL A 161 5.61 -2.11 -0.90
CA VAL A 161 5.77 -3.44 -0.31
C VAL A 161 4.81 -4.42 -0.98
N VAL A 162 5.32 -5.58 -1.37
CA VAL A 162 4.53 -6.68 -1.92
C VAL A 162 4.78 -7.94 -1.10
N GLY A 163 3.71 -8.72 -0.89
CA GLY A 163 3.76 -9.92 -0.07
C GLY A 163 3.76 -9.61 1.43
N ASP A 164 3.89 -10.65 2.22
CA ASP A 164 3.72 -10.66 3.67
C ASP A 164 5.04 -10.86 4.45
N SER A 165 6.17 -10.95 3.74
CA SER A 165 7.47 -11.32 4.33
C SER A 165 7.94 -10.39 5.45
N MET A 166 7.40 -9.18 5.54
CA MET A 166 7.75 -8.18 6.56
C MET A 166 6.62 -7.88 7.52
N GLU A 167 5.51 -8.61 7.47
CA GLU A 167 4.46 -8.50 8.48
C GLU A 167 4.95 -8.94 9.86
N PRO A 168 4.50 -8.29 10.94
CA PRO A 168 3.49 -7.21 11.00
C PRO A 168 4.06 -5.78 10.84
N ARG A 169 5.34 -5.62 10.50
CA ARG A 169 5.97 -4.30 10.43
C ARG A 169 5.56 -3.50 9.18
N TYR A 170 5.47 -4.17 8.04
CA TYR A 170 5.02 -3.60 6.78
C TYR A 170 4.05 -4.55 6.11
N PHE A 171 2.95 -4.00 5.62
CA PHE A 171 1.91 -4.74 4.93
C PHE A 171 1.99 -4.53 3.41
N ALA A 172 1.47 -5.49 2.66
CA ALA A 172 1.39 -5.36 1.21
C ALA A 172 0.57 -4.13 0.80
N GLY A 173 1.12 -3.32 -0.11
CA GLY A 173 0.52 -2.08 -0.57
C GLY A 173 1.03 -0.82 0.13
N GLU A 174 1.69 -0.94 1.28
CA GLU A 174 2.34 0.21 1.91
C GLU A 174 3.52 0.72 1.09
N ALA A 175 3.73 2.03 1.10
CA ALA A 175 4.95 2.65 0.61
C ALA A 175 5.98 2.76 1.73
N VAL A 176 7.19 2.25 1.51
CA VAL A 176 8.34 2.51 2.38
C VAL A 176 9.22 3.59 1.75
N PHE A 177 9.55 4.60 2.54
CA PHE A 177 10.34 5.76 2.13
C PHE A 177 11.79 5.58 2.54
N VAL A 178 12.69 5.74 1.60
CA VAL A 178 14.10 5.37 1.72
C VAL A 178 15.01 6.58 1.62
N ASN A 179 15.92 6.70 2.58
CA ASN A 179 16.97 7.71 2.56
C ASN A 179 18.35 7.04 2.36
N PRO A 180 18.95 7.12 1.16
CA PRO A 180 20.24 6.49 0.89
C PRO A 180 21.42 7.20 1.57
N ARG A 181 21.23 8.38 2.13
CA ARG A 181 22.29 9.19 2.75
C ARG A 181 22.43 8.99 4.26
N VAL A 182 21.50 8.26 4.87
CA VAL A 182 21.53 8.00 6.32
C VAL A 182 22.25 6.67 6.59
N PRO A 183 23.21 6.63 7.53
CA PRO A 183 23.88 5.39 7.91
C PRO A 183 22.89 4.33 8.42
N VAL A 184 23.09 3.10 8.01
CA VAL A 184 22.32 1.94 8.45
C VAL A 184 22.89 1.41 9.77
N ARG A 185 22.01 1.10 10.72
CA ARG A 185 22.35 0.53 12.03
C ARG A 185 21.69 -0.83 12.21
N VAL A 186 22.28 -1.68 13.04
CA VAL A 186 21.66 -2.95 13.43
C VAL A 186 20.27 -2.70 14.01
N GLY A 187 19.30 -3.43 13.50
CA GLY A 187 17.88 -3.27 13.84
C GLY A 187 17.09 -2.38 12.90
N ASP A 188 17.73 -1.57 12.07
CA ASP A 188 17.04 -0.77 11.05
C ASP A 188 16.39 -1.65 9.98
N PHE A 189 15.29 -1.16 9.42
CA PHE A 189 14.71 -1.73 8.21
C PHE A 189 15.35 -1.08 6.99
N VAL A 190 15.65 -1.90 6.00
CA VAL A 190 16.44 -1.49 4.83
C VAL A 190 15.86 -2.01 3.53
N VAL A 191 16.18 -1.31 2.45
CA VAL A 191 16.16 -1.86 1.10
C VAL A 191 17.60 -2.24 0.75
N ALA A 192 17.86 -3.54 0.61
CA ALA A 192 19.17 -4.07 0.25
C ALA A 192 19.14 -4.61 -1.19
N GLN A 193 20.10 -4.19 -2.02
CA GLN A 193 20.27 -4.69 -3.38
C GLN A 193 21.43 -5.69 -3.41
N ILE A 194 21.15 -6.89 -3.88
CA ILE A 194 22.08 -8.02 -3.89
C ILE A 194 22.23 -8.52 -5.34
N ALA A 195 23.43 -8.57 -5.86
CA ALA A 195 23.71 -9.14 -7.17
C ALA A 195 23.39 -10.63 -7.19
N ALA A 196 22.63 -11.10 -8.18
CA ALA A 196 22.33 -12.50 -8.37
C ALA A 196 23.49 -13.20 -9.09
N HIS A 197 23.80 -12.75 -10.31
CA HIS A 197 24.92 -13.21 -11.14
C HIS A 197 25.55 -12.01 -11.86
N GLU A 198 26.75 -12.21 -12.37
CA GLU A 198 27.46 -11.20 -13.15
C GLU A 198 26.65 -10.88 -14.43
N GLY A 199 26.30 -9.58 -14.61
CA GLY A 199 25.51 -9.12 -15.76
C GLY A 199 24.00 -9.13 -15.56
N GLU A 200 23.47 -9.66 -14.46
CA GLU A 200 22.04 -9.61 -14.15
C GLU A 200 21.69 -8.41 -13.24
N PRO A 201 20.47 -7.85 -13.36
CA PRO A 201 20.03 -6.82 -12.45
C PRO A 201 19.97 -7.34 -11.01
N PRO A 202 20.37 -6.52 -10.03
CA PRO A 202 20.35 -6.95 -8.63
C PRO A 202 18.94 -7.18 -8.13
N PHE A 203 18.78 -8.19 -7.28
CA PHE A 203 17.57 -8.36 -6.50
C PHE A 203 17.54 -7.39 -5.32
N ALA A 204 16.40 -6.79 -5.07
CA ALA A 204 16.17 -5.95 -3.92
C ALA A 204 15.34 -6.68 -2.86
N TYR A 205 15.62 -6.39 -1.60
CA TYR A 205 14.98 -6.99 -0.43
C TYR A 205 14.59 -5.92 0.56
N VAL A 206 13.32 -5.90 0.99
CA VAL A 206 12.90 -5.15 2.17
C VAL A 206 13.06 -6.08 3.37
N LYS A 207 14.04 -5.82 4.25
CA LYS A 207 14.36 -6.70 5.38
C LYS A 207 14.84 -5.87 6.58
N ARG A 208 14.93 -6.51 7.75
CA ARG A 208 15.59 -5.95 8.92
C ARG A 208 17.08 -6.25 8.87
N TYR A 209 17.90 -5.23 9.07
CA TYR A 209 19.34 -5.35 9.06
C TYR A 209 19.87 -5.88 10.39
N LEU A 210 20.58 -6.99 10.37
CA LEU A 210 21.18 -7.63 11.55
C LEU A 210 22.68 -7.36 11.72
N GLY A 211 23.31 -6.69 10.74
CA GLY A 211 24.74 -6.37 10.76
C GLY A 211 25.49 -7.01 9.60
N GLN A 212 26.75 -6.61 9.47
CA GLN A 212 27.68 -7.12 8.47
C GLN A 212 29.07 -7.30 9.05
N ASN A 213 29.87 -8.11 8.39
CA ASN A 213 31.30 -8.23 8.57
C ASN A 213 31.98 -8.21 7.20
N ASP A 214 33.31 -8.41 7.15
CA ASP A 214 34.09 -8.36 5.91
C ASP A 214 33.66 -9.41 4.86
N LYS A 215 32.95 -10.46 5.28
CA LYS A 215 32.57 -11.58 4.41
C LYS A 215 31.08 -11.63 4.07
N SER A 216 30.24 -11.08 4.92
CA SER A 216 28.79 -11.25 4.75
C SER A 216 27.95 -10.15 5.39
N ILE A 217 26.76 -9.95 4.82
CA ILE A 217 25.65 -9.19 5.42
C ILE A 217 24.59 -10.17 5.92
N ARG A 218 23.95 -9.84 7.03
CA ARG A 218 22.85 -10.61 7.61
C ARG A 218 21.59 -9.75 7.64
N LEU A 219 20.52 -10.30 7.09
CA LEU A 219 19.20 -9.70 7.04
C LEU A 219 18.18 -10.62 7.71
N GLU A 220 17.07 -10.08 8.18
CA GLU A 220 15.98 -10.83 8.81
C GLU A 220 14.66 -10.55 8.10
N GLN A 221 13.98 -11.61 7.77
CA GLN A 221 12.58 -11.65 7.36
C GLN A 221 11.72 -11.90 8.59
N LEU A 222 10.57 -11.24 8.67
CA LEU A 222 9.69 -11.37 9.83
C LEU A 222 8.64 -12.47 9.66
N ASN A 223 8.16 -12.69 8.42
CA ASN A 223 7.09 -13.66 8.17
C ASN A 223 7.35 -14.51 6.89
N PRO A 224 7.48 -15.84 6.97
CA PRO A 224 7.85 -16.54 8.20
C PRO A 224 9.24 -16.09 8.69
N PRO A 225 9.51 -16.16 9.99
CA PRO A 225 10.79 -15.72 10.54
C PRO A 225 11.96 -16.47 9.89
N LYS A 226 12.88 -15.72 9.25
CA LYS A 226 14.02 -16.31 8.55
C LYS A 226 15.19 -15.34 8.55
N LYS A 227 16.39 -15.87 8.79
CA LYS A 227 17.64 -15.12 8.63
C LYS A 227 18.25 -15.43 7.27
N LEU A 228 18.59 -14.39 6.53
CA LEU A 228 19.22 -14.45 5.23
C LEU A 228 20.66 -13.95 5.36
N THR A 229 21.60 -14.64 4.75
CA THR A 229 23.01 -14.25 4.73
C THR A 229 23.46 -14.16 3.28
N PHE A 230 24.05 -13.04 2.92
CA PHE A 230 24.59 -12.80 1.59
C PHE A 230 26.08 -12.48 1.70
N ALA A 231 26.87 -12.89 0.72
CA ALA A 231 28.27 -12.55 0.64
C ALA A 231 28.45 -11.02 0.44
N ALA A 232 29.43 -10.42 1.11
CA ALA A 232 29.60 -8.98 1.13
C ALA A 232 29.93 -8.40 -0.26
N ASP A 233 30.63 -9.14 -1.09
CA ASP A 233 30.98 -8.79 -2.47
C ASP A 233 29.77 -8.77 -3.42
N ARG A 234 28.67 -9.41 -3.02
CA ARG A 234 27.40 -9.39 -3.76
C ARG A 234 26.48 -8.21 -3.40
N VAL A 235 26.84 -7.45 -2.38
CA VAL A 235 26.00 -6.33 -1.91
C VAL A 235 26.25 -5.11 -2.78
N VAL A 236 25.26 -4.71 -3.55
CA VAL A 236 25.31 -3.52 -4.40
C VAL A 236 25.01 -2.26 -3.60
N SER A 237 23.97 -2.29 -2.77
CA SER A 237 23.61 -1.17 -1.90
C SER A 237 22.75 -1.61 -0.72
N ILE A 238 22.79 -0.82 0.35
CA ILE A 238 21.91 -0.97 1.52
C ILE A 238 21.46 0.42 1.91
N HIS A 239 20.16 0.67 1.83
CA HIS A 239 19.58 1.97 2.14
C HIS A 239 18.56 1.86 3.26
N ARG A 240 18.58 2.83 4.17
CA ARG A 240 17.69 2.84 5.33
C ARG A 240 16.28 3.28 4.95
N ILE A 241 15.28 2.54 5.41
CA ILE A 241 13.88 2.95 5.42
C ILE A 241 13.67 3.90 6.62
N VAL A 242 13.19 5.09 6.35
CA VAL A 242 13.01 6.14 7.36
C VAL A 242 11.56 6.37 7.73
N MET A 243 10.63 5.97 6.87
CA MET A 243 9.19 6.09 7.09
C MET A 243 8.44 5.06 6.27
N SER A 244 7.22 4.73 6.69
CA SER A 244 6.24 4.00 5.88
C SER A 244 4.88 4.65 6.03
N GLY A 245 4.00 4.41 5.06
CA GLY A 245 2.63 4.90 5.08
C GLY A 245 1.85 4.44 3.86
N GLU A 246 0.59 4.79 3.83
CA GLU A 246 -0.22 4.61 2.63
C GLU A 246 0.29 5.54 1.54
N GLY A 247 0.54 5.00 0.35
CA GLY A 247 1.06 5.70 -0.81
C GLY A 247 -0.05 6.21 -1.73
#